data_a7412be2e377277ab5533117cff67a02
#
_entry.id   a7412be2e377277ab5533117cff67a02
#
_cell.length_a   1.000
_cell.length_b   1.000
_cell.length_c   1.000
_cell.angle_alpha   90.00
_cell.angle_beta   90.00
_cell.angle_gamma   90.00
#
_symmetry.space_group_name_H-M   'P 1'
#
loop_
_entity.id
_entity.type
_entity.pdbx_description
1 polymer ?
#
loop_
_entity_poly.entity_id
_entity_poly.type
_entity_poly.pdbx_seq_one_letter_code
_entity_poly.pdbx_strand_id
1 'polypeptide(L)'
;REQARQRARVSRAVAVVDPADRAIVLSVVYDGAPRAGKTTSVRALARSFGREVFTPEEHGGRTVYYDWLEHAGGRFDGNPLRCEIASVPGQRRWVRRRALFLDRADVVVFVGDTRAHAWAATVARLRDLAQRLAPRPGSPVGVVFQANHRDHPTALPLPEVRAALADAPVAVVESTAHDGGGVREAFV
;
A
#
# COMPACT_ATOMS: atom_id res chain seq x y z
N ARG A 1 31.67 -8.95 10.49
CA ARG A 1 31.30 -8.29 9.19
C ARG A 1 30.65 -9.28 8.20
N GLU A 2 31.01 -10.55 8.23
CA GLU A 2 30.47 -11.64 7.40
C GLU A 2 29.04 -12.02 7.79
N GLN A 3 28.72 -12.09 9.08
CA GLN A 3 27.37 -12.34 9.58
C GLN A 3 26.36 -11.23 9.25
N ALA A 4 26.82 -9.97 9.10
CA ALA A 4 25.99 -8.86 8.66
C ALA A 4 25.68 -8.93 7.15
N ARG A 5 26.60 -9.49 6.35
CA ARG A 5 26.39 -9.73 4.91
C ARG A 5 25.50 -10.96 4.63
N GLN A 6 25.52 -11.94 5.52
CA GLN A 6 24.69 -13.15 5.42
C GLN A 6 23.21 -12.86 5.74
N ARG A 7 22.92 -11.90 6.62
CA ARG A 7 21.55 -11.40 6.85
C ARG A 7 20.94 -10.67 5.64
N ALA A 8 21.74 -10.16 4.71
CA ALA A 8 21.27 -9.50 3.48
C ALA A 8 20.86 -10.47 2.38
N ARG A 9 21.03 -11.78 2.55
CA ARG A 9 20.67 -12.85 1.60
C ARG A 9 19.52 -13.75 2.08
N VAL A 10 18.79 -13.32 3.09
CA VAL A 10 17.60 -14.05 3.50
C VAL A 10 16.56 -13.89 2.38
N SER A 11 16.36 -14.98 1.65
CA SER A 11 15.19 -15.25 0.83
C SER A 11 13.99 -14.60 1.49
N ARG A 12 13.28 -13.71 0.79
CA ARG A 12 12.06 -13.10 1.28
C ARG A 12 11.04 -14.18 1.54
N ALA A 13 11.01 -14.64 2.77
CA ALA A 13 9.89 -15.40 3.27
C ALA A 13 8.67 -14.44 3.28
N VAL A 14 7.56 -14.91 2.77
CA VAL A 14 6.23 -14.34 3.00
C VAL A 14 6.07 -14.17 4.51
N ALA A 15 5.77 -12.96 4.95
CA ALA A 15 5.55 -12.59 6.34
C ALA A 15 6.70 -12.97 7.31
N VAL A 16 7.28 -11.98 7.96
CA VAL A 16 8.31 -12.19 8.97
C VAL A 16 7.66 -12.51 10.31
N VAL A 17 8.07 -13.61 10.94
CA VAL A 17 7.66 -13.90 12.32
C VAL A 17 8.58 -13.13 13.27
N ASP A 18 8.00 -12.22 14.05
CA ASP A 18 8.73 -11.52 15.10
C ASP A 18 9.08 -12.51 16.24
N PRO A 19 10.37 -12.71 16.56
CA PRO A 19 10.75 -13.67 17.58
C PRO A 19 10.33 -13.29 19.01
N ALA A 20 10.02 -12.00 19.26
CA ALA A 20 9.71 -11.51 20.59
C ALA A 20 8.29 -11.91 21.04
N ASP A 21 7.30 -11.80 20.15
CA ASP A 21 5.89 -12.06 20.45
C ASP A 21 5.28 -13.12 19.53
N ARG A 22 6.07 -13.70 18.62
CA ARG A 22 5.65 -14.66 17.58
C ARG A 22 4.58 -14.10 16.65
N ALA A 23 4.47 -12.80 16.55
CA ALA A 23 3.56 -12.17 15.62
C ALA A 23 4.02 -12.37 14.17
N ILE A 24 3.07 -12.68 13.30
CA ILE A 24 3.28 -12.62 11.86
C ILE A 24 3.16 -11.17 11.44
N VAL A 25 4.26 -10.58 10.98
CA VAL A 25 4.32 -9.18 10.55
C VAL A 25 4.06 -9.08 9.04
N LEU A 26 3.01 -8.37 8.66
CA LEU A 26 2.64 -8.08 7.28
C LEU A 26 2.96 -6.64 6.93
N SER A 27 3.75 -6.44 5.88
CA SER A 27 4.05 -5.12 5.34
C SER A 27 3.03 -4.71 4.27
N VAL A 28 2.18 -3.73 4.59
CA VAL A 28 1.15 -3.20 3.70
C VAL A 28 1.56 -1.83 3.20
N VAL A 29 1.68 -1.68 1.89
CA VAL A 29 2.14 -0.43 1.27
C VAL A 29 1.03 0.23 0.46
N TYR A 30 0.68 1.46 0.83
CA TYR A 30 -0.22 2.31 0.05
C TYR A 30 0.57 3.03 -1.04
N ASP A 31 0.39 2.63 -2.29
CA ASP A 31 1.02 3.23 -3.46
C ASP A 31 -0.02 3.89 -4.39
N GLY A 32 0.43 4.65 -5.36
CA GLY A 32 -0.43 5.35 -6.34
C GLY A 32 0.17 6.69 -6.77
N ALA A 33 -0.50 7.35 -7.73
CA ALA A 33 -0.10 8.66 -8.23
C ALA A 33 -0.10 9.75 -7.14
N PRO A 34 0.61 10.87 -7.33
CA PRO A 34 0.42 12.04 -6.48
C PRO A 34 -1.06 12.45 -6.44
N ARG A 35 -1.55 12.85 -5.27
CA ARG A 35 -2.95 13.30 -5.03
C ARG A 35 -4.02 12.21 -5.25
N ALA A 36 -3.67 10.94 -5.41
CA ALA A 36 -4.64 9.85 -5.51
C ALA A 36 -5.40 9.58 -4.19
N GLY A 37 -4.92 10.11 -3.05
CA GLY A 37 -5.60 9.95 -1.76
C GLY A 37 -4.91 8.99 -0.78
N LYS A 38 -3.68 8.55 -1.02
CA LYS A 38 -2.94 7.60 -0.16
C LYS A 38 -2.89 8.00 1.32
N THR A 39 -2.36 9.20 1.61
CA THR A 39 -2.30 9.74 2.98
C THR A 39 -3.68 9.85 3.60
N THR A 40 -4.68 10.27 2.81
CA THR A 40 -6.07 10.37 3.25
C THR A 40 -6.63 8.99 3.61
N SER A 41 -6.36 7.98 2.78
CA SER A 41 -6.76 6.58 3.04
C SER A 41 -6.13 6.04 4.31
N VAL A 42 -4.81 6.19 4.50
CA VAL A 42 -4.13 5.69 5.71
C VAL A 42 -4.66 6.40 6.97
N ARG A 43 -4.92 7.70 6.89
CA ARG A 43 -5.52 8.45 8.01
C ARG A 43 -6.98 8.04 8.29
N ALA A 44 -7.77 7.78 7.26
CA ALA A 44 -9.13 7.26 7.41
C ALA A 44 -9.12 5.86 8.03
N LEU A 45 -8.21 4.99 7.57
CA LEU A 45 -8.01 3.66 8.13
C LEU A 45 -7.62 3.73 9.62
N ALA A 46 -6.67 4.58 9.98
CA ALA A 46 -6.25 4.77 11.37
C ALA A 46 -7.42 5.21 12.25
N ARG A 47 -8.21 6.18 11.79
CA ARG A 47 -9.43 6.59 12.52
C ARG A 47 -10.41 5.44 12.72
N SER A 48 -10.60 4.57 11.72
CA SER A 48 -11.48 3.41 11.82
C SER A 48 -11.01 2.36 12.84
N PHE A 49 -9.72 2.37 13.17
CA PHE A 49 -9.10 1.53 14.22
C PHE A 49 -8.94 2.24 15.56
N GLY A 50 -9.38 3.50 15.69
CA GLY A 50 -9.12 4.31 16.89
C GLY A 50 -7.63 4.56 17.13
N ARG A 51 -6.84 4.67 16.05
CA ARG A 51 -5.38 4.87 16.08
C ARG A 51 -5.00 6.20 15.45
N GLU A 52 -3.82 6.69 15.80
CA GLU A 52 -3.19 7.83 15.15
C GLU A 52 -2.13 7.37 14.15
N VAL A 53 -1.96 8.15 13.09
CA VAL A 53 -0.89 7.95 12.12
C VAL A 53 0.37 8.63 12.61
N PHE A 54 1.45 7.89 12.66
CA PHE A 54 2.76 8.47 12.88
C PHE A 54 3.29 9.05 11.56
N THR A 55 3.48 10.37 11.53
CA THR A 55 4.15 11.06 10.44
C THR A 55 5.49 11.56 10.98
N PRO A 56 6.63 10.97 10.58
CA PRO A 56 7.94 11.40 11.09
C PRO A 56 8.18 12.88 10.76
N GLU A 57 8.44 13.68 11.78
CA GLU A 57 8.94 15.04 11.61
C GLU A 57 10.36 15.04 11.06
N GLU A 58 10.75 16.15 10.41
CA GLU A 58 12.09 16.30 9.87
C GLU A 58 13.15 16.21 10.97
N HIS A 59 14.01 15.19 10.92
CA HIS A 59 15.24 15.18 11.68
C HIS A 59 16.44 15.34 10.72
N GLY A 60 17.20 16.41 10.91
CA GLY A 60 18.45 16.64 10.19
C GLY A 60 18.30 17.02 8.72
N GLY A 61 17.29 17.82 8.34
CA GLY A 61 17.14 18.40 6.99
C GLY A 61 16.81 17.36 5.90
N ARG A 62 16.40 16.14 6.27
CA ARG A 62 15.95 15.10 5.35
C ARG A 62 14.53 14.69 5.68
N THR A 63 13.59 15.29 4.98
CA THR A 63 12.17 14.98 5.12
C THR A 63 11.86 13.55 4.71
N VAL A 64 11.47 12.73 5.66
CA VAL A 64 10.95 11.38 5.43
C VAL A 64 9.43 11.47 5.44
N TYR A 65 8.83 11.89 4.33
CA TYR A 65 7.38 11.94 4.20
C TYR A 65 6.86 10.55 3.85
N TYR A 66 6.50 9.76 4.86
CA TYR A 66 5.61 8.62 4.73
C TYR A 66 4.72 8.58 5.97
N ASP A 67 3.46 8.28 5.80
CA ASP A 67 2.57 8.02 6.92
C ASP A 67 2.76 6.56 7.32
N TRP A 68 2.87 6.28 8.62
CA TRP A 68 3.04 4.94 9.15
C TRP A 68 2.01 4.64 10.22
N LEU A 69 1.47 3.43 10.20
CA LEU A 69 0.46 2.94 11.12
C LEU A 69 0.72 1.47 11.43
N GLU A 70 0.67 1.09 12.70
CA GLU A 70 0.67 -0.29 13.12
C GLU A 70 -0.73 -0.72 13.58
N HIS A 71 -1.17 -1.89 13.12
CA HIS A 71 -2.46 -2.45 13.45
C HIS A 71 -2.37 -3.93 13.79
N ALA A 72 -3.01 -4.34 14.89
CA ALA A 72 -3.17 -5.75 15.25
C ALA A 72 -4.29 -6.36 14.37
N GLY A 73 -3.92 -7.26 13.48
CA GLY A 73 -4.82 -7.86 12.47
C GLY A 73 -5.56 -9.12 12.91
N GLY A 74 -5.62 -9.43 14.22
CA GLY A 74 -6.21 -10.67 14.71
C GLY A 74 -5.19 -11.80 14.80
N ARG A 75 -5.56 -13.05 14.41
CA ARG A 75 -4.69 -14.23 14.47
C ARG A 75 -4.75 -15.03 13.17
N PHE A 76 -3.63 -15.61 12.79
CA PHE A 76 -3.52 -16.57 11.70
C PHE A 76 -2.76 -17.81 12.21
N ASP A 77 -3.37 -18.99 12.10
CA ASP A 77 -2.81 -20.26 12.58
C ASP A 77 -2.31 -20.17 14.05
N GLY A 78 -3.12 -19.54 14.90
CA GLY A 78 -2.79 -19.33 16.31
C GLY A 78 -1.79 -18.21 16.61
N ASN A 79 -1.07 -17.68 15.61
CA ASN A 79 -0.11 -16.59 15.78
C ASN A 79 -0.79 -15.23 15.64
N PRO A 80 -0.44 -14.22 16.45
CA PRO A 80 -0.92 -12.86 16.26
C PRO A 80 -0.52 -12.31 14.89
N LEU A 81 -1.40 -11.54 14.25
CA LEU A 81 -1.07 -10.75 13.06
C LEU A 81 -0.80 -9.30 13.46
N ARG A 82 0.27 -8.74 12.91
CA ARG A 82 0.61 -7.34 13.02
C ARG A 82 0.84 -6.76 11.63
N CYS A 83 0.06 -5.75 11.26
CA CYS A 83 0.18 -5.07 10.00
C CYS A 83 0.98 -3.78 10.17
N GLU A 84 2.10 -3.66 9.46
CA GLU A 84 2.87 -2.44 9.31
C GLU A 84 2.43 -1.75 8.03
N ILE A 85 1.71 -0.64 8.16
CA ILE A 85 1.06 0.06 7.07
C ILE A 85 1.82 1.34 6.78
N ALA A 86 2.28 1.53 5.54
CA ALA A 86 2.99 2.72 5.13
C ALA A 86 2.42 3.33 3.85
N SER A 87 2.27 4.65 3.80
CA SER A 87 1.99 5.35 2.54
C SER A 87 3.27 5.89 1.91
N VAL A 88 3.51 5.57 0.66
CA VAL A 88 4.72 6.02 -0.03
C VAL A 88 4.48 7.28 -0.84
N PRO A 89 5.47 8.22 -0.88
CA PRO A 89 5.35 9.42 -1.68
C PRO A 89 5.19 9.10 -3.16
N GLY A 90 4.13 9.66 -3.79
CA GLY A 90 3.86 9.46 -5.22
C GLY A 90 4.76 10.28 -6.16
N GLN A 91 5.55 11.21 -5.64
CA GLN A 91 6.38 12.13 -6.42
C GLN A 91 7.63 11.46 -7.00
N ARG A 92 8.04 11.85 -8.24
CA ARG A 92 9.22 11.28 -8.94
C ARG A 92 10.52 11.37 -8.16
N ARG A 93 10.76 12.43 -7.42
CA ARG A 93 11.99 12.62 -6.59
C ARG A 93 12.18 11.52 -5.52
N TRP A 94 11.13 10.77 -5.17
CA TRP A 94 11.15 9.74 -4.14
C TRP A 94 11.15 8.30 -4.68
N VAL A 95 11.44 8.10 -5.97
CA VAL A 95 11.42 6.78 -6.63
C VAL A 95 12.25 5.73 -5.88
N ARG A 96 13.45 6.08 -5.42
CA ARG A 96 14.32 5.15 -4.68
C ARG A 96 13.71 4.72 -3.34
N ARG A 97 13.07 5.65 -2.61
CA ARG A 97 12.40 5.33 -1.34
C ARG A 97 11.16 4.48 -1.55
N ARG A 98 10.32 4.85 -2.52
CA ARG A 98 9.17 4.04 -2.93
C ARG A 98 9.62 2.61 -3.24
N ALA A 99 10.74 2.46 -3.92
CA ALA A 99 11.32 1.16 -4.24
C ALA A 99 11.59 0.31 -2.99
N LEU A 100 12.20 0.89 -1.97
CA LEU A 100 12.52 0.18 -0.73
C LEU A 100 11.28 -0.35 0.01
N PHE A 101 10.18 0.43 0.05
CA PHE A 101 8.92 -0.02 0.64
C PHE A 101 8.28 -1.13 -0.20
N LEU A 102 8.14 -0.91 -1.50
CA LEU A 102 7.57 -1.90 -2.40
C LEU A 102 8.38 -3.20 -2.42
N ASP A 103 9.68 -3.10 -2.23
CA ASP A 103 10.56 -4.27 -2.15
C ASP A 103 10.30 -5.13 -0.92
N ARG A 104 9.70 -4.63 0.12
CA ARG A 104 9.37 -5.33 1.35
C ARG A 104 7.87 -5.59 1.50
N ALA A 105 7.06 -5.12 0.57
CA ALA A 105 5.61 -5.26 0.67
C ALA A 105 5.18 -6.72 0.52
N ASP A 106 4.31 -7.17 1.40
CA ASP A 106 3.52 -8.39 1.28
C ASP A 106 2.22 -8.10 0.55
N VAL A 107 1.65 -6.92 0.79
CA VAL A 107 0.44 -6.42 0.14
C VAL A 107 0.65 -4.97 -0.30
N VAL A 108 0.15 -4.65 -1.48
CA VAL A 108 0.06 -3.26 -1.96
C VAL A 108 -1.41 -2.86 -2.13
N VAL A 109 -1.83 -1.83 -1.42
CA VAL A 109 -3.07 -1.13 -1.71
C VAL A 109 -2.75 -0.01 -2.69
N PHE A 110 -3.09 -0.22 -3.96
CA PHE A 110 -2.89 0.78 -5.00
C PHE A 110 -4.08 1.72 -5.02
N VAL A 111 -3.87 2.95 -4.54
CA VAL A 111 -4.90 3.99 -4.55
C VAL A 111 -4.96 4.64 -5.93
N GLY A 112 -6.00 4.30 -6.67
CA GLY A 112 -6.26 4.80 -8.01
C GLY A 112 -7.16 6.03 -7.99
N ASP A 113 -6.74 7.10 -8.64
CA ASP A 113 -7.59 8.26 -8.90
C ASP A 113 -8.50 7.95 -10.08
N THR A 114 -9.80 7.80 -9.82
CA THR A 114 -10.79 7.43 -10.86
C THR A 114 -11.37 8.61 -11.61
N ARG A 115 -10.96 9.85 -11.31
CA ARG A 115 -11.41 11.03 -12.06
C ARG A 115 -10.87 10.97 -13.49
N ALA A 116 -11.70 11.34 -14.47
CA ALA A 116 -11.38 11.21 -15.90
C ALA A 116 -10.03 11.81 -16.29
N HIS A 117 -9.69 13.02 -15.78
CA HIS A 117 -8.41 13.68 -16.08
C HIS A 117 -7.19 12.99 -15.50
N ALA A 118 -7.35 12.16 -14.46
CA ALA A 118 -6.26 11.46 -13.76
C ALA A 118 -6.13 9.99 -14.18
N TRP A 119 -7.12 9.44 -14.87
CA TRP A 119 -7.21 8.01 -15.15
C TRP A 119 -6.04 7.46 -15.94
N ALA A 120 -5.60 8.15 -17.00
CA ALA A 120 -4.45 7.71 -17.81
C ALA A 120 -3.18 7.59 -16.96
N ALA A 121 -2.93 8.56 -16.07
CA ALA A 121 -1.78 8.53 -15.15
C ALA A 121 -1.92 7.41 -14.10
N THR A 122 -3.13 7.13 -13.63
CA THR A 122 -3.44 6.03 -12.72
C THR A 122 -3.10 4.68 -13.36
N VAL A 123 -3.56 4.43 -14.59
CA VAL A 123 -3.29 3.18 -15.32
C VAL A 123 -1.80 3.02 -15.62
N ALA A 124 -1.13 4.07 -16.07
CA ALA A 124 0.30 4.05 -16.32
C ALA A 124 1.09 3.67 -15.04
N ARG A 125 0.71 4.27 -13.91
CA ARG A 125 1.34 3.99 -12.63
C ARG A 125 1.10 2.57 -12.11
N LEU A 126 -0.09 2.02 -12.35
CA LEU A 126 -0.41 0.63 -12.00
C LEU A 126 0.42 -0.35 -12.85
N ARG A 127 0.61 -0.06 -14.13
CA ARG A 127 1.49 -0.86 -15.01
C ARG A 127 2.94 -0.85 -14.53
N ASP A 128 3.47 0.32 -14.15
CA ASP A 128 4.81 0.45 -13.56
C ASP A 128 4.93 -0.40 -12.29
N LEU A 129 3.90 -0.41 -11.44
CA LEU A 129 3.86 -1.24 -10.25
C LEU A 129 3.88 -2.73 -10.62
N ALA A 130 3.02 -3.16 -11.54
CA ALA A 130 2.94 -4.56 -11.99
C ALA A 130 4.28 -5.05 -12.55
N GLN A 131 4.94 -4.26 -13.40
CA GLN A 131 6.27 -4.58 -13.93
C GLN A 131 7.32 -4.72 -12.81
N ARG A 132 7.24 -3.90 -11.77
CA ARG A 132 8.15 -3.98 -10.64
C ARG A 132 7.91 -5.22 -9.77
N LEU A 133 6.66 -5.64 -9.61
CA LEU A 133 6.30 -6.78 -8.77
C LEU A 133 6.47 -8.12 -9.50
N ALA A 134 6.40 -8.14 -10.82
CA ALA A 134 6.45 -9.36 -11.66
C ALA A 134 7.68 -10.27 -11.44
N PRO A 135 8.91 -9.77 -11.18
CA PRO A 135 10.09 -10.63 -11.06
C PRO A 135 10.30 -11.25 -9.68
N ARG A 136 9.24 -11.64 -8.95
CA ARG A 136 9.39 -12.19 -7.59
C ARG A 136 9.00 -13.66 -7.51
N PRO A 137 9.90 -14.58 -7.87
CA PRO A 137 9.64 -16.01 -7.75
C PRO A 137 9.45 -16.40 -6.27
N GLY A 138 8.40 -17.15 -5.98
CA GLY A 138 8.15 -17.75 -4.67
C GLY A 138 7.46 -16.86 -3.63
N SER A 139 7.17 -15.61 -3.94
CA SER A 139 6.49 -14.70 -2.99
C SER A 139 5.63 -13.67 -3.74
N PRO A 140 4.45 -14.07 -4.23
CA PRO A 140 3.56 -13.14 -4.90
C PRO A 140 3.10 -12.05 -3.92
N VAL A 141 3.20 -10.78 -4.33
CA VAL A 141 2.67 -9.65 -3.58
C VAL A 141 1.20 -9.50 -3.92
N GLY A 142 0.33 -9.49 -2.90
CA GLY A 142 -1.08 -9.19 -3.08
C GLY A 142 -1.27 -7.73 -3.54
N VAL A 143 -2.16 -7.50 -4.50
CA VAL A 143 -2.48 -6.14 -4.95
C VAL A 143 -3.98 -5.92 -4.90
N VAL A 144 -4.41 -4.89 -4.17
CA VAL A 144 -5.78 -4.38 -4.16
C VAL A 144 -5.81 -3.03 -4.85
N PHE A 145 -6.70 -2.83 -5.80
CA PHE A 145 -6.96 -1.55 -6.43
C PHE A 145 -8.08 -0.82 -5.67
N GLN A 146 -7.72 0.19 -4.92
CA GLN A 146 -8.66 1.08 -4.25
C GLN A 146 -9.07 2.18 -5.22
N ALA A 147 -10.25 2.05 -5.84
CA ALA A 147 -10.83 3.02 -6.76
C ALA A 147 -11.34 4.23 -5.96
N ASN A 148 -10.52 5.26 -5.84
CA ASN A 148 -10.79 6.43 -5.00
C ASN A 148 -11.42 7.59 -5.78
N HIS A 149 -11.90 8.61 -5.05
CA HIS A 149 -12.63 9.78 -5.56
C HIS A 149 -13.98 9.43 -6.20
N ARG A 150 -14.70 8.42 -5.63
CA ARG A 150 -16.00 7.99 -6.15
C ARG A 150 -17.11 9.03 -5.98
N ASP A 151 -16.94 9.97 -5.08
CA ASP A 151 -17.79 11.13 -4.83
C ASP A 151 -17.66 12.22 -5.89
N HIS A 152 -16.59 12.18 -6.70
CA HIS A 152 -16.34 13.25 -7.66
C HIS A 152 -17.21 13.09 -8.93
N PRO A 153 -17.82 14.17 -9.46
CA PRO A 153 -18.72 14.10 -10.61
C PRO A 153 -18.07 13.61 -11.91
N THR A 154 -16.75 13.71 -12.02
CA THR A 154 -16.00 13.20 -13.17
C THR A 154 -15.36 11.83 -12.91
N ALA A 155 -15.73 11.14 -11.83
CA ALA A 155 -15.28 9.78 -11.60
C ALA A 155 -15.82 8.85 -12.70
N LEU A 156 -14.93 8.03 -13.27
CA LEU A 156 -15.35 7.05 -14.28
C LEU A 156 -16.33 6.05 -13.67
N PRO A 157 -17.32 5.59 -14.43
CA PRO A 157 -18.21 4.51 -14.00
C PRO A 157 -17.41 3.28 -13.55
N LEU A 158 -17.82 2.64 -12.45
CA LEU A 158 -17.08 1.49 -11.93
C LEU A 158 -16.97 0.33 -12.92
N PRO A 159 -17.98 0.03 -13.76
CA PRO A 159 -17.84 -0.98 -14.81
C PRO A 159 -16.69 -0.67 -15.79
N GLU A 160 -16.48 0.59 -16.15
CA GLU A 160 -15.37 1.01 -17.01
C GLU A 160 -14.01 0.82 -16.33
N VAL A 161 -13.93 1.18 -15.04
CA VAL A 161 -12.73 0.94 -14.24
C VAL A 161 -12.40 -0.55 -14.18
N ARG A 162 -13.40 -1.41 -13.91
CA ARG A 162 -13.23 -2.86 -13.87
C ARG A 162 -12.85 -3.44 -15.22
N ALA A 163 -13.48 -2.99 -16.30
CA ALA A 163 -13.13 -3.41 -17.66
C ALA A 163 -11.69 -3.06 -18.04
N ALA A 164 -11.24 -1.86 -17.69
CA ALA A 164 -9.86 -1.42 -17.94
C ALA A 164 -8.80 -2.19 -17.11
N LEU A 165 -9.21 -2.88 -16.05
CA LEU A 165 -8.36 -3.67 -15.15
C LEU A 165 -8.60 -5.18 -15.26
N ALA A 166 -9.41 -5.64 -16.23
CA ALA A 166 -9.82 -7.03 -16.35
C ALA A 166 -8.64 -8.01 -16.47
N ASP A 167 -7.55 -7.60 -17.13
CA ASP A 167 -6.34 -8.42 -17.30
C ASP A 167 -5.34 -8.29 -16.14
N ALA A 168 -5.62 -7.43 -15.15
CA ALA A 168 -4.77 -7.26 -13.99
C ALA A 168 -5.25 -8.15 -12.84
N PRO A 169 -4.36 -8.91 -12.17
CA PRO A 169 -4.73 -9.76 -11.05
C PRO A 169 -4.92 -8.92 -9.77
N VAL A 170 -5.93 -8.03 -9.80
CA VAL A 170 -6.22 -7.10 -8.69
C VAL A 170 -7.69 -7.16 -8.30
N ALA A 171 -7.97 -7.16 -7.00
CA ALA A 171 -9.30 -6.90 -6.49
C ALA A 171 -9.60 -5.40 -6.59
N VAL A 172 -10.79 -5.02 -7.04
CA VAL A 172 -11.20 -3.61 -7.17
C VAL A 172 -12.23 -3.27 -6.10
N VAL A 173 -11.88 -2.35 -5.21
CA VAL A 173 -12.73 -1.82 -4.14
C VAL A 173 -12.96 -0.33 -4.35
N GLU A 174 -14.22 0.09 -4.31
CA GLU A 174 -14.59 1.52 -4.39
C GLU A 174 -14.26 2.24 -3.09
N SER A 175 -13.85 3.50 -3.18
CA SER A 175 -13.63 4.30 -1.99
C SER A 175 -13.85 5.80 -2.20
N THR A 176 -14.16 6.44 -1.08
CA THR A 176 -14.16 7.88 -0.89
C THR A 176 -13.32 8.18 0.35
N ALA A 177 -12.01 8.30 0.14
CA ALA A 177 -11.06 8.28 1.25
C ALA A 177 -11.24 9.44 2.24
N HIS A 178 -11.81 10.58 1.84
CA HIS A 178 -11.97 11.75 2.71
C HIS A 178 -13.04 11.52 3.81
N ASP A 179 -14.08 10.76 3.53
CA ASP A 179 -15.11 10.37 4.50
C ASP A 179 -14.86 8.98 5.10
N GLY A 180 -13.93 8.21 4.53
CA GLY A 180 -13.54 6.88 4.96
C GLY A 180 -14.29 5.75 4.27
N GLY A 181 -15.23 6.05 3.37
CA GLY A 181 -16.01 5.05 2.64
C GLY A 181 -15.12 4.12 1.82
N GLY A 182 -15.29 2.80 1.96
CA GLY A 182 -14.56 1.77 1.23
C GLY A 182 -13.09 1.58 1.60
N VAL A 183 -12.54 2.42 2.50
CA VAL A 183 -11.11 2.36 2.85
C VAL A 183 -10.78 1.11 3.67
N ARG A 184 -11.66 0.75 4.61
CA ARG A 184 -11.48 -0.44 5.44
C ARG A 184 -11.67 -1.71 4.61
N GLU A 185 -12.62 -1.73 3.70
CA GLU A 185 -12.92 -2.82 2.78
C GLU A 185 -11.73 -3.10 1.84
N ALA A 186 -10.99 -2.06 1.46
CA ALA A 186 -9.78 -2.21 0.64
C ALA A 186 -8.58 -2.77 1.44
N PHE A 187 -8.64 -2.74 2.76
CA PHE A 187 -7.59 -3.25 3.65
C PHE A 187 -7.86 -4.68 4.12
N VAL A 188 -9.12 -5.05 4.35
CA VAL A 188 -9.55 -6.37 4.85
C VAL A 188 -9.66 -7.38 3.71
#